data_3a64f8cb2a7e3df7201bfaa3ae3c7613
#
_entry.id   3a64f8cb2a7e3df7201bfaa3ae3c7613
#
_cell.length_a   1.000
_cell.length_b   1.000
_cell.length_c   1.000
_cell.angle_alpha   90.00
_cell.angle_beta   90.00
_cell.angle_gamma   90.00
#
_symmetry.space_group_name_H-M   'P 1'
#
loop_
_entity.id
_entity.type
_entity.pdbx_description
1 polymer ?
#
loop_
_entity_poly.entity_id
_entity_poly.type
_entity_poly.pdbx_seq_one_letter_code
_entity_poly.pdbx_strand_id
1 'polypeptide(L)'
;FNCYGSCTHTVDYSNIYVPKVESTTWSMEETDEFIRTHIGRKLVVLGASTGTDAHTVGIDAIMNMKGFAGHYGLERYDMIDAYNLGSQVPNEELIAKGIEMHADALLISQTVTQKDVHIKNMTEFIELIEAEGLRDKMIVICGGPRISHELAKELGFDAGFGANTFADDVASFICQEIVRRKEAAGK
;
A
#
# COMPACT_ATOMS: atom_id res chain seq x y z
N PHE A 1 26.40 -19.80 15.85
CA PHE A 1 27.57 -19.02 16.26
C PHE A 1 27.25 -17.54 16.16
N ASN A 2 27.37 -16.82 17.28
CA ASN A 2 27.32 -15.36 17.26
C ASN A 2 28.76 -14.84 17.13
N CYS A 3 29.05 -14.14 16.03
CA CYS A 3 30.35 -13.52 15.83
C CYS A 3 30.28 -12.05 16.21
N TYR A 4 31.13 -11.64 17.13
CA TYR A 4 31.34 -10.24 17.49
C TYR A 4 32.65 -9.75 16.90
N GLY A 5 32.61 -8.66 16.18
CA GLY A 5 33.80 -8.02 15.59
C GLY A 5 33.64 -6.50 15.58
N SER A 6 34.75 -5.79 15.54
CA SER A 6 34.76 -4.35 15.30
C SER A 6 34.73 -4.09 13.80
N CYS A 7 33.81 -3.25 13.36
CA CYS A 7 33.73 -2.82 11.96
C CYS A 7 34.70 -1.65 11.74
N THR A 8 35.67 -1.79 10.85
CA THR A 8 36.61 -0.73 10.50
C THR A 8 36.14 0.17 9.36
N HIS A 9 35.00 -0.19 8.74
CA HIS A 9 34.40 0.56 7.66
C HIS A 9 33.00 1.00 8.07
N THR A 10 32.71 2.27 7.88
CA THR A 10 31.37 2.83 8.03
C THR A 10 30.78 3.09 6.65
N VAL A 11 29.52 2.74 6.48
CA VAL A 11 28.74 3.14 5.31
C VAL A 11 28.01 4.43 5.67
N ASP A 12 28.26 5.46 4.88
CA ASP A 12 27.50 6.70 4.99
C ASP A 12 26.15 6.54 4.29
N TYR A 13 25.12 6.32 5.10
CA TYR A 13 23.75 6.13 4.60
C TYR A 13 23.16 7.39 3.95
N SER A 14 23.73 8.58 4.19
CA SER A 14 23.27 9.83 3.58
C SER A 14 23.50 9.87 2.06
N ASN A 15 24.43 9.05 1.56
CA ASN A 15 24.78 8.93 0.15
C ASN A 15 24.14 7.72 -0.55
N ILE A 16 23.34 6.93 0.16
CA ILE A 16 22.64 5.81 -0.43
C ILE A 16 21.28 6.29 -0.94
N TYR A 17 21.11 6.27 -2.27
CA TYR A 17 19.81 6.51 -2.87
C TYR A 17 18.90 5.28 -2.62
N VAL A 18 17.84 5.49 -1.86
CA VAL A 18 16.77 4.50 -1.69
C VAL A 18 15.56 5.01 -2.47
N PRO A 19 15.12 4.31 -3.52
CA PRO A 19 13.92 4.69 -4.25
C PRO A 19 12.72 4.79 -3.29
N LYS A 20 12.05 5.93 -3.32
CA LYS A 20 10.82 6.17 -2.56
C LYS A 20 9.67 6.39 -3.53
N VAL A 21 8.46 6.29 -3.01
CA VAL A 21 7.27 6.65 -3.78
C VAL A 21 7.36 8.12 -4.18
N GLU A 22 7.26 8.39 -5.47
CA GLU A 22 7.24 9.76 -6.01
C GLU A 22 5.83 10.32 -5.87
N SER A 23 5.50 10.85 -4.71
CA SER A 23 4.25 11.55 -4.45
C SER A 23 4.47 12.67 -3.45
N THR A 24 3.69 13.73 -3.55
CA THR A 24 3.63 14.78 -2.54
C THR A 24 2.66 14.34 -1.45
N THR A 25 3.11 14.28 -0.19
CA THR A 25 2.24 13.96 0.93
C THR A 25 1.39 15.17 1.30
N TRP A 26 0.08 14.98 1.34
CA TRP A 26 -0.92 15.96 1.76
C TRP A 26 -1.48 15.60 3.13
N SER A 27 -1.99 16.59 3.85
CA SER A 27 -2.78 16.35 5.05
C SER A 27 -4.09 15.64 4.72
N MET A 28 -4.76 15.13 5.75
CA MET A 28 -6.08 14.51 5.60
C MET A 28 -7.08 15.47 4.97
N GLU A 29 -7.12 16.71 5.45
CA GLU A 29 -8.01 17.76 4.96
C GLU A 29 -7.73 18.13 3.50
N GLU A 30 -6.46 18.27 3.13
CA GLU A 30 -6.05 18.53 1.75
C GLU A 30 -6.43 17.37 0.82
N THR A 31 -6.26 16.14 1.29
CA THR A 31 -6.64 14.93 0.55
C THR A 31 -8.15 14.88 0.32
N ASP A 32 -8.95 15.09 1.36
CA ASP A 32 -10.42 15.11 1.26
C ASP A 32 -10.90 16.21 0.31
N GLU A 33 -10.31 17.41 0.38
CA GLU A 33 -10.66 18.50 -0.52
C GLU A 33 -10.26 18.20 -1.97
N PHE A 34 -9.09 17.58 -2.17
CA PHE A 34 -8.66 17.15 -3.50
C PHE A 34 -9.64 16.13 -4.10
N ILE A 35 -10.06 15.13 -3.31
CA ILE A 35 -11.03 14.13 -3.79
C ILE A 35 -12.36 14.78 -4.17
N ARG A 36 -12.87 15.72 -3.35
CA ARG A 36 -14.13 16.45 -3.63
C ARG A 36 -14.03 17.22 -4.95
N THR A 37 -12.93 17.92 -5.17
CA THR A 37 -12.79 18.87 -6.29
C THR A 37 -12.36 18.22 -7.60
N HIS A 38 -11.49 17.21 -7.56
CA HIS A 38 -10.89 16.60 -8.76
C HIS A 38 -11.46 15.22 -9.11
N ILE A 39 -11.96 14.48 -8.14
CA ILE A 39 -12.52 13.15 -8.35
C ILE A 39 -14.04 13.16 -8.31
N GLY A 40 -14.62 13.94 -7.38
CA GLY A 40 -16.07 14.21 -7.32
C GLY A 40 -16.91 13.08 -6.70
N ARG A 41 -16.28 12.05 -6.11
CA ARG A 41 -16.91 10.96 -5.38
C ARG A 41 -15.97 10.41 -4.32
N LYS A 42 -16.52 9.70 -3.35
CA LYS A 42 -15.69 8.95 -2.41
C LYS A 42 -14.87 7.87 -3.10
N LEU A 43 -13.67 7.64 -2.58
CA LEU A 43 -12.84 6.51 -2.96
C LEU A 43 -13.16 5.30 -2.08
N VAL A 44 -13.08 4.11 -2.67
CA VAL A 44 -13.24 2.85 -1.95
C VAL A 44 -11.88 2.16 -1.87
N VAL A 45 -11.40 1.93 -0.65
CA VAL A 45 -10.10 1.33 -0.38
C VAL A 45 -10.26 0.12 0.52
N LEU A 46 -9.79 -1.04 0.08
CA LEU A 46 -9.77 -2.26 0.87
C LEU A 46 -8.32 -2.59 1.25
N GLY A 47 -8.13 -3.08 2.48
CA GLY A 47 -6.82 -3.50 2.96
C GLY A 47 -6.88 -4.80 3.75
N ALA A 48 -5.82 -5.60 3.64
CA ALA A 48 -5.68 -6.86 4.37
C ALA A 48 -4.21 -7.25 4.54
N SER A 49 -3.93 -8.05 5.57
CA SER A 49 -2.74 -8.91 5.59
C SER A 49 -3.10 -10.23 4.92
N THR A 50 -2.49 -10.53 3.77
CA THR A 50 -2.94 -11.62 2.91
C THR A 50 -2.15 -12.92 3.07
N GLY A 51 -2.72 -14.00 2.57
CA GLY A 51 -2.15 -15.33 2.65
C GLY A 51 -2.13 -15.88 4.08
N THR A 52 -0.99 -16.34 4.54
CA THR A 52 -0.81 -16.88 5.90
C THR A 52 -0.33 -15.85 6.91
N ASP A 53 -0.20 -14.58 6.51
CA ASP A 53 0.28 -13.53 7.41
C ASP A 53 -0.81 -13.13 8.42
N ALA A 54 -0.52 -13.41 9.70
CA ALA A 54 -1.42 -13.10 10.83
C ALA A 54 -1.16 -11.72 11.45
N HIS A 55 -0.16 -10.96 10.96
CA HIS A 55 0.21 -9.67 11.54
C HIS A 55 -0.72 -8.57 11.02
N THR A 56 -1.40 -7.87 11.92
CA THR A 56 -2.33 -6.79 11.55
C THR A 56 -1.79 -5.39 11.81
N VAL A 57 -0.73 -5.25 12.60
CA VAL A 57 -0.24 -3.93 13.07
C VAL A 57 0.01 -2.96 11.89
N GLY A 58 0.59 -3.44 10.79
CA GLY A 58 0.87 -2.62 9.62
C GLY A 58 -0.41 -2.15 8.92
N ILE A 59 -1.31 -3.07 8.63
CA ILE A 59 -2.56 -2.73 7.95
C ILE A 59 -3.49 -1.90 8.85
N ASP A 60 -3.52 -2.19 10.15
CA ASP A 60 -4.30 -1.44 11.13
C ASP A 60 -3.82 0.02 11.24
N ALA A 61 -2.50 0.23 11.18
CA ALA A 61 -1.90 1.57 11.24
C ALA A 61 -2.32 2.45 10.05
N ILE A 62 -2.55 1.85 8.89
CA ILE A 62 -2.96 2.57 7.67
C ILE A 62 -4.48 2.68 7.58
N MET A 63 -5.21 1.61 7.88
CA MET A 63 -6.63 1.55 7.61
C MET A 63 -7.48 2.10 8.75
N ASN A 64 -7.22 1.67 10.01
CA ASN A 64 -8.10 1.93 11.13
C ASN A 64 -8.12 3.40 11.54
N MET A 65 -9.26 3.93 11.92
CA MET A 65 -9.54 5.33 12.25
C MET A 65 -8.48 5.97 13.19
N LYS A 66 -7.97 5.19 14.16
CA LYS A 66 -6.96 5.67 15.11
C LYS A 66 -5.62 5.97 14.45
N GLY A 67 -5.25 5.20 13.41
CA GLY A 67 -3.96 5.33 12.75
C GLY A 67 -2.76 5.00 13.65
N PHE A 68 -1.62 5.62 13.37
CA PHE A 68 -0.37 5.39 14.09
C PHE A 68 0.47 6.67 14.16
N ALA A 69 1.22 6.86 15.27
CA ALA A 69 2.18 7.94 15.47
C ALA A 69 1.64 9.37 15.24
N GLY A 70 0.35 9.59 15.52
CA GLY A 70 -0.31 10.88 15.33
C GLY A 70 -0.92 11.09 13.94
N HIS A 71 -0.75 10.15 13.02
CA HIS A 71 -1.39 10.13 11.72
C HIS A 71 -2.67 9.28 11.78
N TYR A 72 -3.79 9.84 11.38
CA TYR A 72 -5.06 9.11 11.34
C TYR A 72 -5.09 8.13 10.16
N GLY A 73 -5.72 6.96 10.37
CA GLY A 73 -5.91 5.99 9.30
C GLY A 73 -7.02 6.37 8.33
N LEU A 74 -7.08 5.65 7.21
CA LEU A 74 -7.95 5.97 6.07
C LEU A 74 -9.45 5.97 6.43
N GLU A 75 -9.89 5.19 7.41
CA GLU A 75 -11.28 5.19 7.90
C GLU A 75 -11.73 6.55 8.46
N ARG A 76 -10.80 7.45 8.78
CA ARG A 76 -11.12 8.78 9.30
C ARG A 76 -11.32 9.83 8.22
N TYR A 77 -10.91 9.55 7.00
CA TYR A 77 -11.06 10.47 5.88
C TYR A 77 -12.52 10.56 5.45
N ASP A 78 -13.05 11.77 5.31
CA ASP A 78 -14.45 11.98 4.92
C ASP A 78 -14.75 11.48 3.51
N MET A 79 -13.74 11.51 2.63
CA MET A 79 -13.87 11.16 1.22
C MET A 79 -13.28 9.79 0.86
N ILE A 80 -12.95 8.97 1.86
CA ILE A 80 -12.48 7.59 1.66
C ILE A 80 -13.36 6.64 2.46
N ASP A 81 -13.98 5.69 1.79
CA ASP A 81 -14.63 4.54 2.40
C ASP A 81 -13.60 3.42 2.49
N ALA A 82 -12.97 3.26 3.64
CA ALA A 82 -11.90 2.31 3.90
C ALA A 82 -12.43 1.08 4.64
N TYR A 83 -12.00 -0.11 4.18
CA TYR A 83 -12.42 -1.39 4.74
C TYR A 83 -11.20 -2.25 5.07
N ASN A 84 -10.96 -2.47 6.36
CA ASN A 84 -9.92 -3.36 6.85
C ASN A 84 -10.47 -4.79 7.01
N LEU A 85 -10.00 -5.71 6.18
CA LEU A 85 -10.44 -7.11 6.20
C LEU A 85 -9.66 -7.97 7.21
N GLY A 86 -8.66 -7.37 7.89
CA GLY A 86 -7.87 -8.07 8.91
C GLY A 86 -6.70 -8.87 8.35
N SER A 87 -6.45 -10.04 8.92
CA SER A 87 -5.30 -10.89 8.60
C SER A 87 -5.71 -12.24 8.04
N GLN A 88 -4.73 -12.93 7.44
CA GLN A 88 -4.89 -14.26 6.83
C GLN A 88 -5.98 -14.31 5.76
N VAL A 89 -6.19 -13.19 5.07
CA VAL A 89 -7.17 -13.09 4.00
C VAL A 89 -6.59 -13.72 2.73
N PRO A 90 -7.26 -14.70 2.11
CA PRO A 90 -6.84 -15.22 0.81
C PRO A 90 -6.76 -14.11 -0.26
N ASN A 91 -5.79 -14.18 -1.15
CA ASN A 91 -5.64 -13.19 -2.23
C ASN A 91 -6.92 -13.08 -3.08
N GLU A 92 -7.53 -14.22 -3.39
CA GLU A 92 -8.79 -14.29 -4.16
C GLU A 92 -9.95 -13.61 -3.44
N GLU A 93 -10.01 -13.72 -2.12
CA GLU A 93 -11.06 -13.09 -1.32
C GLU A 93 -10.93 -11.57 -1.34
N LEU A 94 -9.71 -11.03 -1.17
CA LEU A 94 -9.47 -9.60 -1.26
C LEU A 94 -9.83 -9.06 -2.65
N ILE A 95 -9.45 -9.76 -3.71
CA ILE A 95 -9.77 -9.38 -5.09
C ILE A 95 -11.28 -9.45 -5.33
N ALA A 96 -11.95 -10.53 -4.92
CA ALA A 96 -13.40 -10.68 -5.07
C ALA A 96 -14.17 -9.56 -4.33
N LYS A 97 -13.75 -9.21 -3.12
CA LYS A 97 -14.31 -8.07 -2.38
C LYS A 97 -14.05 -6.74 -3.08
N GLY A 98 -12.85 -6.57 -3.65
CA GLY A 98 -12.53 -5.39 -4.45
C GLY A 98 -13.44 -5.23 -5.66
N ILE A 99 -13.75 -6.32 -6.35
CA ILE A 99 -14.71 -6.33 -7.47
C ILE A 99 -16.13 -5.98 -6.98
N GLU A 100 -16.59 -6.68 -5.93
CA GLU A 100 -17.93 -6.50 -5.34
C GLU A 100 -18.18 -5.04 -4.92
N MET A 101 -17.17 -4.43 -4.32
CA MET A 101 -17.27 -3.08 -3.76
C MET A 101 -16.82 -1.97 -4.71
N HIS A 102 -16.43 -2.32 -5.94
CA HIS A 102 -15.88 -1.37 -6.92
C HIS A 102 -14.70 -0.57 -6.36
N ALA A 103 -13.75 -1.27 -5.74
CA ALA A 103 -12.60 -0.64 -5.10
C ALA A 103 -11.73 0.14 -6.08
N ASP A 104 -11.29 1.31 -5.65
CA ASP A 104 -10.29 2.12 -6.35
C ASP A 104 -8.87 1.61 -6.06
N ALA A 105 -8.65 1.13 -4.83
CA ALA A 105 -7.34 0.62 -4.42
C ALA A 105 -7.45 -0.61 -3.51
N LEU A 106 -6.49 -1.52 -3.65
CA LEU A 106 -6.27 -2.68 -2.78
C LEU A 106 -4.90 -2.55 -2.10
N LEU A 107 -4.88 -2.65 -0.78
CA LEU A 107 -3.70 -2.55 0.05
C LEU A 107 -3.37 -3.90 0.68
N ILE A 108 -2.15 -4.38 0.45
CA ILE A 108 -1.65 -5.63 1.01
C ILE A 108 -0.56 -5.33 2.02
N SER A 109 -0.73 -5.79 3.25
CA SER A 109 0.32 -5.80 4.25
C SER A 109 0.99 -7.17 4.31
N GLN A 110 2.31 -7.18 4.27
CA GLN A 110 3.11 -8.40 4.38
C GLN A 110 4.27 -8.20 5.35
N THR A 111 4.39 -9.12 6.28
CA THR A 111 5.58 -9.22 7.14
C THR A 111 6.58 -10.14 6.47
N VAL A 112 7.83 -9.70 6.35
CA VAL A 112 8.90 -10.53 5.79
C VAL A 112 9.19 -11.69 6.72
N THR A 113 8.92 -12.89 6.25
CA THR A 113 9.13 -14.15 6.95
C THR A 113 10.27 -14.96 6.34
N GLN A 114 10.59 -16.10 6.96
CA GLN A 114 11.57 -17.03 6.39
C GLN A 114 11.10 -17.59 5.04
N LYS A 115 12.05 -17.91 4.17
CA LYS A 115 11.83 -18.59 2.87
C LYS A 115 11.02 -17.78 1.86
N ASP A 116 11.06 -16.45 1.93
CA ASP A 116 10.44 -15.57 0.94
C ASP A 116 8.94 -15.81 0.68
N VAL A 117 8.21 -16.32 1.69
CA VAL A 117 6.77 -16.57 1.60
C VAL A 117 6.00 -15.31 1.20
N HIS A 118 6.40 -14.15 1.70
CA HIS A 118 5.83 -12.87 1.33
C HIS A 118 5.98 -12.55 -0.16
N ILE A 119 7.15 -12.82 -0.76
CA ILE A 119 7.38 -12.63 -2.20
C ILE A 119 6.44 -13.51 -3.01
N LYS A 120 6.36 -14.79 -2.66
CA LYS A 120 5.45 -15.73 -3.34
C LYS A 120 4.00 -15.25 -3.26
N ASN A 121 3.53 -14.87 -2.07
CA ASN A 121 2.15 -14.42 -1.87
C ASN A 121 1.84 -13.13 -2.66
N MET A 122 2.77 -12.17 -2.69
CA MET A 122 2.62 -10.94 -3.46
C MET A 122 2.66 -11.18 -4.96
N THR A 123 3.53 -12.07 -5.45
CA THR A 123 3.57 -12.47 -6.85
C THR A 123 2.25 -13.12 -7.28
N GLU A 124 1.75 -14.07 -6.50
CA GLU A 124 0.46 -14.73 -6.73
C GLU A 124 -0.70 -13.72 -6.80
N PHE A 125 -0.70 -12.72 -5.89
CA PHE A 125 -1.71 -11.67 -5.93
C PHE A 125 -1.69 -10.88 -7.24
N ILE A 126 -0.51 -10.50 -7.73
CA ILE A 126 -0.39 -9.78 -9.00
C ILE A 126 -0.84 -10.66 -10.17
N GLU A 127 -0.43 -11.93 -10.22
CA GLU A 127 -0.87 -12.88 -11.24
C GLU A 127 -2.40 -13.02 -11.28
N LEU A 128 -3.04 -13.12 -10.11
CA LEU A 128 -4.50 -13.21 -10.00
C LEU A 128 -5.20 -11.93 -10.49
N ILE A 129 -4.74 -10.76 -10.08
CA ILE A 129 -5.38 -9.49 -10.47
C ILE A 129 -5.18 -9.19 -11.97
N GLU A 130 -4.07 -9.63 -12.55
CA GLU A 130 -3.82 -9.59 -13.99
C GLU A 130 -4.74 -10.56 -14.76
N ALA A 131 -4.87 -11.78 -14.25
CA ALA A 131 -5.76 -12.79 -14.83
C ALA A 131 -7.23 -12.34 -14.88
N GLU A 132 -7.68 -11.60 -13.87
CA GLU A 132 -9.01 -10.99 -13.82
C GLU A 132 -9.15 -9.71 -14.68
N GLY A 133 -8.07 -9.25 -15.32
CA GLY A 133 -8.07 -8.04 -16.15
C GLY A 133 -8.33 -6.75 -15.35
N LEU A 134 -7.90 -6.72 -14.09
CA LEU A 134 -8.15 -5.63 -13.15
C LEU A 134 -6.93 -4.76 -12.89
N ARG A 135 -5.74 -5.19 -13.35
CA ARG A 135 -4.48 -4.50 -13.02
C ARG A 135 -4.49 -3.01 -13.40
N ASP A 136 -5.10 -2.66 -14.52
CA ASP A 136 -5.22 -1.26 -14.97
C ASP A 136 -6.41 -0.52 -14.35
N LYS A 137 -7.34 -1.24 -13.72
CA LYS A 137 -8.57 -0.68 -13.16
C LYS A 137 -8.47 -0.34 -11.68
N MET A 138 -7.65 -1.09 -10.96
CA MET A 138 -7.43 -0.90 -9.51
C MET A 138 -5.99 -0.52 -9.24
N ILE A 139 -5.79 0.37 -8.28
CA ILE A 139 -4.46 0.67 -7.75
C ILE A 139 -4.12 -0.43 -6.76
N VAL A 140 -2.93 -1.02 -6.88
CA VAL A 140 -2.47 -2.08 -5.99
C VAL A 140 -1.20 -1.65 -5.26
N ILE A 141 -1.27 -1.67 -3.95
CA ILE A 141 -0.21 -1.19 -3.04
C ILE A 141 0.17 -2.31 -2.09
N CYS A 142 1.46 -2.50 -1.87
CA CYS A 142 1.92 -3.36 -0.81
C CYS A 142 2.72 -2.59 0.24
N GLY A 143 2.70 -3.07 1.47
CA GLY A 143 3.39 -2.45 2.59
C GLY A 143 3.86 -3.45 3.61
N GLY A 144 4.78 -2.99 4.45
CA GLY A 144 5.35 -3.77 5.54
C GLY A 144 6.74 -3.27 5.93
N PRO A 145 7.24 -3.62 7.13
CA PRO A 145 8.46 -3.03 7.67
C PRO A 145 9.72 -3.20 6.79
N ARG A 146 9.72 -4.19 5.92
CA ARG A 146 10.84 -4.51 5.02
C ARG A 146 10.45 -4.55 3.55
N ILE A 147 9.28 -4.04 3.21
CA ILE A 147 8.85 -3.88 1.82
C ILE A 147 9.41 -2.55 1.31
N SER A 148 10.25 -2.61 0.29
CA SER A 148 10.74 -1.42 -0.40
C SER A 148 9.85 -1.06 -1.59
N HIS A 149 9.85 0.21 -1.98
CA HIS A 149 9.16 0.65 -3.19
C HIS A 149 9.71 -0.04 -4.44
N GLU A 150 11.03 -0.23 -4.50
CA GLU A 150 11.70 -0.94 -5.60
C GLU A 150 11.20 -2.38 -5.74
N LEU A 151 11.19 -3.15 -4.64
CA LEU A 151 10.64 -4.51 -4.64
C LEU A 151 9.18 -4.54 -5.10
N ALA A 152 8.36 -3.62 -4.59
CA ALA A 152 6.96 -3.51 -4.98
C ALA A 152 6.80 -3.31 -6.50
N LYS A 153 7.60 -2.41 -7.08
CA LYS A 153 7.60 -2.15 -8.53
C LYS A 153 8.07 -3.37 -9.33
N GLU A 154 9.11 -4.06 -8.89
CA GLU A 154 9.60 -5.29 -9.53
C GLU A 154 8.53 -6.40 -9.55
N LEU A 155 7.73 -6.50 -8.48
CA LEU A 155 6.63 -7.45 -8.39
C LEU A 155 5.36 -7.04 -9.15
N GLY A 156 5.30 -5.82 -9.66
CA GLY A 156 4.15 -5.33 -10.45
C GLY A 156 3.16 -4.47 -9.69
N PHE A 157 3.42 -4.11 -8.43
CA PHE A 157 2.58 -3.15 -7.68
C PHE A 157 2.77 -1.71 -8.16
N ASP A 158 1.81 -0.85 -7.87
CA ASP A 158 1.90 0.58 -8.18
C ASP A 158 2.85 1.29 -7.22
N ALA A 159 2.84 0.91 -5.95
CA ALA A 159 3.73 1.43 -4.93
C ALA A 159 3.99 0.43 -3.80
N GLY A 160 5.11 0.62 -3.12
CA GLY A 160 5.47 -0.05 -1.89
C GLY A 160 5.71 0.96 -0.78
N PHE A 161 5.09 0.75 0.38
CA PHE A 161 5.22 1.59 1.55
C PHE A 161 5.86 0.79 2.69
N GLY A 162 7.10 1.15 3.00
CA GLY A 162 7.89 0.51 4.04
C GLY A 162 7.79 1.20 5.40
N ALA A 163 8.86 1.05 6.20
CA ALA A 163 8.97 1.71 7.48
C ALA A 163 8.93 3.25 7.34
N ASN A 164 8.38 3.93 8.35
CA ASN A 164 8.23 5.39 8.40
C ASN A 164 7.36 5.98 7.28
N THR A 165 6.38 5.21 6.82
CA THR A 165 5.30 5.68 5.96
C THR A 165 3.97 5.59 6.70
N PHE A 166 3.06 6.50 6.40
CA PHE A 166 1.81 6.68 7.14
C PHE A 166 0.61 6.69 6.19
N ALA A 167 -0.58 6.73 6.76
CA ALA A 167 -1.81 6.76 5.97
C ALA A 167 -1.89 7.97 5.02
N ASP A 168 -1.32 9.10 5.42
CA ASP A 168 -1.27 10.33 4.61
C ASP A 168 -0.49 10.11 3.30
N ASP A 169 0.63 9.37 3.38
CA ASP A 169 1.44 9.03 2.20
C ASP A 169 0.65 8.15 1.23
N VAL A 170 -0.04 7.15 1.78
CA VAL A 170 -0.84 6.20 0.99
C VAL A 170 -2.04 6.90 0.35
N ALA A 171 -2.78 7.71 1.11
CA ALA A 171 -3.94 8.45 0.62
C ALA A 171 -3.55 9.42 -0.50
N SER A 172 -2.49 10.18 -0.29
CA SER A 172 -1.96 11.14 -1.27
C SER A 172 -1.53 10.44 -2.56
N PHE A 173 -0.83 9.31 -2.45
CA PHE A 173 -0.44 8.51 -3.61
C PHE A 173 -1.65 8.01 -4.40
N ILE A 174 -2.67 7.44 -3.73
CA ILE A 174 -3.88 6.94 -4.41
C ILE A 174 -4.55 8.06 -5.21
N CYS A 175 -4.72 9.24 -4.62
CA CYS A 175 -5.33 10.38 -5.30
C CYS A 175 -4.56 10.82 -6.54
N GLN A 176 -3.23 10.96 -6.42
CA GLN A 176 -2.36 11.38 -7.51
C GLN A 176 -2.33 10.34 -8.63
N GLU A 177 -2.29 9.06 -8.28
CA GLU A 177 -2.29 7.97 -9.24
C GLU A 177 -3.62 7.86 -10.01
N ILE A 178 -4.77 8.10 -9.37
CA ILE A 178 -6.08 8.14 -10.05
C ILE A 178 -6.08 9.23 -11.12
N VAL A 179 -5.62 10.42 -10.79
CA VAL A 179 -5.59 11.54 -11.75
C VAL A 179 -4.62 11.25 -12.88
N ARG A 180 -3.42 10.75 -12.56
CA ARG A 180 -2.42 10.36 -13.57
C ARG A 180 -2.96 9.33 -14.56
N ARG A 181 -3.70 8.31 -14.07
CA ARG A 181 -4.32 7.29 -14.95
C ARG A 181 -5.43 7.87 -15.82
N LYS A 182 -6.26 8.78 -15.27
CA LYS A 182 -7.30 9.47 -16.05
C LYS A 182 -6.71 10.32 -17.17
N GLU A 183 -5.66 11.07 -16.90
CA GLU A 183 -4.98 11.90 -17.90
C GLU A 183 -4.32 11.04 -18.98
N ALA A 184 -3.75 9.90 -18.62
CA ALA A 184 -3.16 8.96 -19.58
C ALA A 184 -4.22 8.31 -20.49
N ALA A 185 -5.40 8.00 -19.96
CA ALA A 185 -6.51 7.41 -20.71
C ALA A 185 -7.26 8.42 -21.60
N GLY A 186 -7.14 9.73 -21.33
CA GLY A 186 -7.77 10.81 -22.12
C GLY A 186 -6.93 11.28 -23.29
N LYS A 187 -5.73 10.74 -23.48
CA LYS A 187 -4.84 10.98 -24.63
C LYS A 187 -4.96 9.86 -25.65
#